data_e635de53bb74cf82769eec77532b038f
#
_entry.id   e635de53bb74cf82769eec77532b038f
#
_cell.length_a   1.000
_cell.length_b   1.000
_cell.length_c   1.000
_cell.angle_alpha   90.00
_cell.angle_beta   90.00
_cell.angle_gamma   90.00
#
_symmetry.space_group_name_H-M   'P 1'
#
loop_
_entity.id
_entity.type
_entity.pdbx_description
1 polymer ?
#
loop_
_entity_poly.entity_id
_entity_poly.type
_entity_poly.pdbx_seq_one_letter_code
_entity_poly.pdbx_strand_id
1 'polypeptide(L)'
;FRVLKPGGSLTCYDWTKSEAPYSEDMLYWFKMEGLTYALETLEEYEIHLKNSGYVDVSIKDASSWYRAQVRREYKLIKGSLYPRMVDLLGKKDADHFVENWRAMLVVCEKGEMRQGYCRGRRPA
;
A
#
# COMPACT_ATOMS: atom_id res chain seq x y z
N PHE A 1 5.77 -18.75 7.02
CA PHE A 1 6.61 -19.39 8.05
C PHE A 1 7.12 -20.76 7.60
N ARG A 2 6.24 -21.65 7.13
CA ARG A 2 6.55 -23.05 6.76
C ARG A 2 7.73 -23.20 5.79
N VAL A 3 7.85 -22.34 4.81
CA VAL A 3 8.86 -22.43 3.73
C VAL A 3 10.20 -21.78 4.06
N LEU A 4 10.27 -21.00 5.16
CA LEU A 4 11.54 -20.43 5.59
C LEU A 4 12.41 -21.50 6.26
N LYS A 5 13.72 -21.45 6.01
CA LYS A 5 14.70 -22.24 6.78
C LYS A 5 14.76 -21.73 8.22
N PRO A 6 15.14 -22.58 9.21
CA PRO A 6 15.48 -22.10 10.54
C PRO A 6 16.50 -20.95 10.47
N GLY A 7 16.28 -19.91 11.26
CA GLY A 7 17.06 -18.67 11.23
C GLY A 7 16.75 -17.71 10.05
N GLY A 8 15.94 -18.15 9.08
CA GLY A 8 15.56 -17.33 7.92
C GLY A 8 14.67 -16.13 8.31
N SER A 9 14.73 -15.08 7.50
CA SER A 9 13.96 -13.84 7.73
C SER A 9 12.87 -13.63 6.68
N LEU A 10 11.74 -13.09 7.12
CA LEU A 10 10.70 -12.49 6.30
C LEU A 10 10.83 -10.97 6.41
N THR A 11 10.72 -10.27 5.29
CA THR A 11 10.52 -8.83 5.25
C THR A 11 9.41 -8.54 4.25
N CYS A 12 8.40 -7.80 4.66
CA CYS A 12 7.30 -7.34 3.83
C CYS A 12 7.28 -5.81 3.80
N TYR A 13 6.86 -5.28 2.66
CA TYR A 13 6.48 -3.89 2.48
C TYR A 13 5.10 -3.90 1.83
N ASP A 14 4.11 -3.34 2.49
CA ASP A 14 2.72 -3.50 2.07
C ASP A 14 1.88 -2.27 2.37
N TRP A 15 0.76 -2.15 1.67
CA TRP A 15 -0.30 -1.22 2.02
C TRP A 15 -0.99 -1.67 3.30
N THR A 16 -1.19 -0.72 4.17
CA THR A 16 -1.88 -0.89 5.45
C THR A 16 -2.96 0.18 5.59
N LYS A 17 -3.79 0.07 6.60
CA LYS A 17 -4.83 1.06 6.90
C LYS A 17 -4.63 1.70 8.27
N SER A 18 -5.34 2.81 8.54
CA SER A 18 -5.56 3.31 9.89
C SER A 18 -6.52 2.37 10.65
N GLU A 19 -6.63 2.56 11.96
CA GLU A 19 -7.59 1.80 12.79
C GLU A 19 -9.05 2.12 12.45
N ALA A 20 -9.32 3.27 11.83
CA ALA A 20 -10.67 3.69 11.49
C ALA A 20 -11.33 2.73 10.46
N PRO A 21 -12.66 2.59 10.48
CA PRO A 21 -13.40 1.94 9.39
C PRO A 21 -13.11 2.61 8.05
N TYR A 22 -13.31 1.87 6.95
CA TYR A 22 -13.15 2.44 5.61
C TYR A 22 -14.12 3.58 5.38
N SER A 23 -13.57 4.73 4.96
CA SER A 23 -14.36 5.87 4.51
C SER A 23 -14.90 5.66 3.10
N GLU A 24 -15.80 6.55 2.66
CA GLU A 24 -16.27 6.57 1.26
C GLU A 24 -15.11 6.76 0.27
N ASP A 25 -14.10 7.56 0.62
CA ASP A 25 -12.92 7.75 -0.22
C ASP A 25 -12.07 6.47 -0.34
N MET A 26 -11.92 5.69 0.75
CA MET A 26 -11.26 4.39 0.70
C MET A 26 -12.02 3.40 -0.18
N LEU A 27 -13.35 3.33 -0.04
CA LEU A 27 -14.19 2.47 -0.86
C LEU A 27 -14.17 2.90 -2.33
N TYR A 28 -14.13 4.20 -2.59
CA TYR A 28 -13.99 4.73 -3.95
C TYR A 28 -12.64 4.35 -4.56
N TRP A 29 -11.55 4.50 -3.81
CA TRP A 29 -10.23 4.08 -4.28
C TRP A 29 -10.18 2.57 -4.57
N PHE A 30 -10.73 1.72 -3.70
CA PHE A 30 -10.84 0.27 -3.98
C PHE A 30 -11.57 -0.01 -5.29
N LYS A 31 -12.66 0.70 -5.55
CA LYS A 31 -13.40 0.60 -6.82
C LYS A 31 -12.53 1.00 -8.02
N MET A 32 -11.74 2.06 -7.88
CA MET A 32 -10.84 2.51 -8.96
C MET A 32 -9.71 1.52 -9.23
N GLU A 33 -9.16 0.87 -8.20
CA GLU A 33 -8.20 -0.23 -8.35
C GLU A 33 -8.81 -1.49 -8.96
N GLY A 34 -10.13 -1.65 -8.91
CA GLY A 34 -10.82 -2.82 -9.42
C GLY A 34 -10.67 -4.06 -8.54
N LEU A 35 -10.26 -3.89 -7.30
CA LEU A 35 -10.03 -4.98 -6.35
C LEU A 35 -10.79 -4.75 -5.05
N THR A 36 -11.08 -5.84 -4.35
CA THR A 36 -11.57 -5.79 -2.97
C THR A 36 -10.40 -6.04 -2.04
N TYR A 37 -10.08 -5.05 -1.23
CA TYR A 37 -8.99 -5.14 -0.25
C TYR A 37 -9.52 -5.45 1.14
N ALA A 38 -8.81 -6.29 1.87
CA ALA A 38 -8.92 -6.48 3.31
C ALA A 38 -7.60 -6.02 3.93
N LEU A 39 -7.42 -4.71 4.05
CA LEU A 39 -6.20 -4.13 4.60
C LEU A 39 -6.19 -4.27 6.12
N GLU A 40 -5.04 -4.63 6.65
CA GLU A 40 -4.75 -4.69 8.09
C GLU A 40 -3.99 -3.43 8.51
N THR A 41 -4.01 -3.12 9.80
CA THR A 41 -3.11 -2.11 10.37
C THR A 41 -1.68 -2.68 10.47
N LEU A 42 -0.70 -1.82 10.61
CA LEU A 42 0.69 -2.26 10.77
C LEU A 42 0.89 -3.03 12.08
N GLU A 43 0.16 -2.65 13.13
CA GLU A 43 0.14 -3.31 14.43
C GLU A 43 -0.47 -4.73 14.36
N GLU A 44 -1.51 -4.91 13.55
CA GLU A 44 -2.08 -6.23 13.27
C GLU A 44 -1.08 -7.14 12.56
N TYR A 45 -0.30 -6.61 11.59
CA TYR A 45 0.81 -7.36 10.99
C TYR A 45 1.82 -7.84 12.03
N GLU A 46 2.18 -7.00 12.99
CA GLU A 46 3.08 -7.37 14.09
C GLU A 46 2.51 -8.54 14.91
N ILE A 47 1.24 -8.44 15.26
CA ILE A 47 0.52 -9.49 16.04
C ILE A 47 0.48 -10.80 15.24
N HIS A 48 0.13 -10.74 13.96
CA HIS A 48 0.05 -11.92 13.10
C HIS A 48 1.41 -12.61 12.93
N LEU A 49 2.48 -11.85 12.79
CA LEU A 49 3.83 -12.41 12.73
C LEU A 49 4.21 -13.12 14.04
N LYS A 50 3.98 -12.47 15.18
CA LYS A 50 4.25 -13.07 16.51
C LYS A 50 3.44 -14.35 16.71
N ASN A 51 2.15 -14.33 16.41
CA ASN A 51 1.25 -15.49 16.53
C ASN A 51 1.64 -16.63 15.57
N SER A 52 2.28 -16.31 14.45
CA SER A 52 2.79 -17.30 13.50
C SER A 52 4.13 -17.91 13.93
N GLY A 53 4.69 -17.52 15.08
CA GLY A 53 5.92 -18.06 15.64
C GLY A 53 7.19 -17.33 15.20
N TYR A 54 7.09 -16.18 14.55
CA TYR A 54 8.26 -15.35 14.27
C TYR A 54 8.79 -14.69 15.55
N VAL A 55 10.11 -14.60 15.65
CA VAL A 55 10.84 -13.85 16.67
C VAL A 55 11.51 -12.62 16.04
N ASP A 56 12.03 -11.71 16.87
CA ASP A 56 12.65 -10.46 16.43
C ASP A 56 11.74 -9.66 15.49
N VAL A 57 10.44 -9.67 15.80
CA VAL A 57 9.43 -8.98 14.99
C VAL A 57 9.58 -7.48 15.18
N SER A 58 9.60 -6.76 14.08
CA SER A 58 9.64 -5.31 14.04
C SER A 58 8.77 -4.75 12.92
N ILE A 59 8.19 -3.58 13.17
CA ILE A 59 7.39 -2.82 12.22
C ILE A 59 7.98 -1.42 12.04
N LYS A 60 7.75 -0.83 10.87
CA LYS A 60 8.17 0.53 10.56
C LYS A 60 7.11 1.21 9.69
N ASP A 61 6.55 2.29 10.18
CA ASP A 61 5.66 3.15 9.39
C ASP A 61 6.46 3.90 8.30
N ALA A 62 6.04 3.75 7.06
CA ALA A 62 6.60 4.43 5.89
C ALA A 62 5.58 5.36 5.21
N SER A 63 4.46 5.66 5.86
CA SER A 63 3.34 6.42 5.28
C SER A 63 3.75 7.81 4.81
N SER A 64 4.60 8.49 5.56
CA SER A 64 5.09 9.84 5.21
C SER A 64 5.89 9.83 3.91
N TRP A 65 6.81 8.87 3.76
CA TRP A 65 7.58 8.67 2.54
C TRP A 65 6.68 8.30 1.36
N TYR A 66 5.76 7.35 1.57
CA TYR A 66 4.85 6.87 0.53
C TYR A 66 3.93 7.98 0.02
N ARG A 67 3.38 8.79 0.92
CA ARG A 67 2.56 9.97 0.57
C ARG A 67 3.31 10.95 -0.34
N ALA A 68 4.59 11.20 -0.04
CA ALA A 68 5.42 12.02 -0.91
C ALA A 68 5.63 11.39 -2.30
N GLN A 69 5.78 10.07 -2.38
CA GLN A 69 5.88 9.35 -3.65
C GLN A 69 4.60 9.44 -4.46
N VAL A 70 3.44 9.18 -3.85
CA VAL A 70 2.14 9.25 -4.53
C VAL A 70 1.88 10.66 -5.08
N ARG A 71 2.23 11.71 -4.34
CA ARG A 71 2.15 13.09 -4.83
C ARG A 71 2.98 13.30 -6.10
N ARG A 72 4.22 12.82 -6.09
CA ARG A 72 5.13 12.92 -7.23
C ARG A 72 4.62 12.14 -8.43
N GLU A 73 4.19 10.91 -8.21
CA GLU A 73 3.66 10.04 -9.25
C GLU A 73 2.39 10.63 -9.87
N TYR A 74 1.45 11.08 -9.05
CA TYR A 74 0.24 11.73 -9.55
C TYR A 74 0.54 12.96 -10.42
N LYS A 75 1.52 13.79 -9.99
CA LYS A 75 1.96 14.94 -10.78
C LYS A 75 2.53 14.53 -12.15
N LEU A 76 3.33 13.47 -12.20
CA LEU A 76 3.89 12.94 -13.43
C LEU A 76 2.81 12.34 -14.34
N ILE A 77 1.94 11.50 -13.78
CA ILE A 77 0.89 10.78 -14.50
C ILE A 77 -0.10 11.74 -15.14
N LYS A 78 -0.58 12.75 -14.42
CA LYS A 78 -1.50 13.76 -14.99
C LYS A 78 -0.81 14.83 -15.84
N GLY A 79 0.51 14.88 -15.86
CA GLY A 79 1.32 15.89 -16.55
C GLY A 79 2.15 15.30 -17.69
N SER A 80 3.45 15.22 -17.48
CA SER A 80 4.42 14.89 -18.54
C SER A 80 4.28 13.47 -19.09
N LEU A 81 3.75 12.52 -18.30
CA LEU A 81 3.54 11.15 -18.77
C LEU A 81 2.20 10.94 -19.48
N TYR A 82 1.22 11.82 -19.26
CA TYR A 82 -0.14 11.65 -19.76
C TYR A 82 -0.22 11.43 -21.29
N PRO A 83 0.43 12.23 -22.15
CA PRO A 83 0.36 12.02 -23.60
C PRO A 83 0.85 10.62 -24.00
N ARG A 84 1.97 10.16 -23.41
CA ARG A 84 2.51 8.83 -23.70
C ARG A 84 1.58 7.71 -23.19
N MET A 85 0.90 7.93 -22.07
CA MET A 85 -0.10 6.97 -21.57
C MET A 85 -1.28 6.87 -22.53
N VAL A 86 -1.76 7.99 -23.06
CA VAL A 86 -2.82 8.02 -24.08
C VAL A 86 -2.41 7.24 -25.33
N ASP A 87 -1.17 7.44 -25.80
CA ASP A 87 -0.65 6.74 -26.98
C ASP A 87 -0.55 5.23 -26.77
N LEU A 88 -0.18 4.78 -25.56
CA LEU A 88 0.03 3.37 -25.26
C LEU A 88 -1.24 2.63 -24.84
N LEU A 89 -2.12 3.26 -24.10
CA LEU A 89 -3.27 2.64 -23.41
C LEU A 89 -4.61 3.08 -24.01
N GLY A 90 -4.62 4.18 -24.77
CA GLY A 90 -5.82 4.89 -25.16
C GLY A 90 -6.31 5.88 -24.08
N LYS A 91 -7.08 6.87 -24.51
CA LYS A 91 -7.52 7.97 -23.64
C LYS A 91 -8.32 7.48 -22.42
N LYS A 92 -9.22 6.53 -22.61
CA LYS A 92 -10.09 6.01 -21.54
C LYS A 92 -9.27 5.43 -20.39
N ASP A 93 -8.28 4.60 -20.68
CA ASP A 93 -7.47 3.93 -19.68
C ASP A 93 -6.47 4.91 -19.06
N ALA A 94 -5.91 5.85 -19.84
CA ALA A 94 -5.08 6.93 -19.32
C ALA A 94 -5.86 7.82 -18.31
N ASP A 95 -7.10 8.20 -18.64
CA ASP A 95 -7.96 8.96 -17.73
C ASP A 95 -8.26 8.17 -16.45
N HIS A 96 -8.51 6.86 -16.57
CA HIS A 96 -8.71 5.98 -15.41
C HIS A 96 -7.48 5.92 -14.51
N PHE A 97 -6.28 5.82 -15.08
CA PHE A 97 -5.03 5.87 -14.30
C PHE A 97 -4.88 7.18 -13.53
N VAL A 98 -5.13 8.32 -14.17
CA VAL A 98 -5.07 9.63 -13.51
C VAL A 98 -6.04 9.68 -12.33
N GLU A 99 -7.27 9.22 -12.53
CA GLU A 99 -8.29 9.22 -11.47
C GLU A 99 -7.97 8.24 -10.34
N ASN A 100 -7.42 7.08 -10.65
CA ASN A 100 -6.98 6.11 -9.64
C ASN A 100 -5.89 6.71 -8.73
N TRP A 101 -4.85 7.32 -9.32
CA TRP A 101 -3.80 8.00 -8.53
C TRP A 101 -4.32 9.19 -7.74
N ARG A 102 -5.30 9.93 -8.28
CA ARG A 102 -5.97 10.99 -7.53
C ARG A 102 -6.70 10.44 -6.30
N ALA A 103 -7.47 9.37 -6.46
CA ALA A 103 -8.20 8.73 -5.38
C ALA A 103 -7.24 8.17 -4.30
N MET A 104 -6.15 7.51 -4.73
CA MET A 104 -5.12 7.02 -3.82
C MET A 104 -4.44 8.17 -3.04
N LEU A 105 -4.14 9.29 -3.71
CA LEU A 105 -3.56 10.45 -3.04
C LEU A 105 -4.49 10.99 -1.95
N VAL A 106 -5.79 11.07 -2.20
CA VAL A 106 -6.77 11.53 -1.20
C VAL A 106 -6.70 10.69 0.07
N VAL A 107 -6.73 9.36 -0.04
CA VAL A 107 -6.71 8.47 1.13
C VAL A 107 -5.35 8.45 1.84
N CYS A 108 -4.25 8.65 1.11
CA CYS A 108 -2.92 8.83 1.69
C CYS A 108 -2.82 10.14 2.47
N GLU A 109 -3.33 11.26 1.92
CA GLU A 109 -3.30 12.57 2.58
C GLU A 109 -4.13 12.59 3.86
N LYS A 110 -5.25 11.88 3.89
CA LYS A 110 -6.08 11.70 5.07
C LYS A 110 -5.48 10.75 6.10
N GLY A 111 -4.40 10.04 5.76
CA GLY A 111 -3.77 9.04 6.62
C GLY A 111 -4.59 7.77 6.81
N GLU A 112 -5.56 7.53 5.93
CA GLU A 112 -6.40 6.34 5.96
C GLU A 112 -5.71 5.15 5.31
N MET A 113 -5.17 5.32 4.11
CA MET A 113 -4.25 4.37 3.50
C MET A 113 -2.83 4.70 3.92
N ARG A 114 -2.13 3.71 4.40
CA ARG A 114 -0.80 3.80 4.96
C ARG A 114 0.13 2.79 4.29
N GLN A 115 1.40 2.92 4.59
CA GLN A 115 2.42 2.02 4.08
C GLN A 115 3.36 1.64 5.22
N GLY A 116 3.74 0.37 5.28
CA GLY A 116 4.62 -0.09 6.33
C GLY A 116 5.52 -1.23 5.93
N TYR A 117 6.60 -1.35 6.67
CA TYR A 117 7.47 -2.52 6.66
C TYR A 117 7.17 -3.37 7.89
N CYS A 118 7.15 -4.68 7.70
CA CYS A 118 7.19 -5.62 8.78
C CYS A 118 8.30 -6.65 8.54
N ARG A 119 8.94 -7.08 9.61
CA ARG A 119 10.02 -8.06 9.58
C ARG A 119 9.85 -9.04 10.72
N GLY A 120 10.23 -10.29 10.48
CA GLY A 120 10.32 -11.32 11.50
C GLY A 120 11.36 -12.36 11.12
N ARG A 121 11.87 -13.09 12.10
CA ARG A 121 12.84 -14.18 11.89
C ARG A 121 12.22 -15.50 12.36
N ARG A 122 12.39 -16.57 11.58
CA ARG A 122 12.08 -17.92 12.05
C ARG A 122 13.13 -18.32 13.09
N PRO A 123 12.75 -18.84 14.26
CA PRO A 123 13.72 -19.40 15.22
C PRO A 123 14.69 -20.40 14.57
N ALA A 124 15.87 -20.55 15.20
CA ALA A 124 16.87 -21.52 14.76
C ALA A 124 16.35 -22.98 14.95
#